data_f6405f5a9806354b3e514bd5bdf9211d
#
_entry.id   f6405f5a9806354b3e514bd5bdf9211d
#
_cell.length_a   1.000
_cell.length_b   1.000
_cell.length_c   1.000
_cell.angle_alpha   90.00
_cell.angle_beta   90.00
_cell.angle_gamma   90.00
#
_symmetry.space_group_name_H-M   'P 1'
#
loop_
_entity.id
_entity.type
_entity.pdbx_description
1 polymer ?
#
loop_
_entity_poly.entity_id
_entity_poly.type
_entity_poly.pdbx_seq_one_letter_code
_entity_poly.pdbx_strand_id
1 'polypeptide(L)'
;MGADNKLKSKKARRKIVAYVESYDDVAFWRSMFDVFEDDTCYFEVMLPSKKTLCKGKKSVLMNNLGSRLGQDMVACVDSDYDYLLQGTTSTSRQINESRYVFQTYAYAIENFQCYAGSLHEACVLATMNDHKLVDLEGFMTYYSQIAYPLFLWSIWFYRKGRLSEFSMTEFCSYVRLDHVKVSAPEEALLQMERRVRNKLNYLAKRYPEALDEIERMKSEFEYLGVTPENTYMFIQGHHIMESVPMK
;
A
#
# COMPACT_ATOMS: atom_id res chain seq x y z
N MET A 1 -28.16 -9.59 -28.93
CA MET A 1 -28.99 -8.46 -28.48
C MET A 1 -28.47 -7.73 -27.23
N GLY A 2 -27.62 -8.33 -26.37
CA GLY A 2 -27.15 -7.68 -25.14
C GLY A 2 -26.05 -6.61 -25.33
N ALA A 3 -25.22 -6.72 -26.36
CA ALA A 3 -24.09 -5.79 -26.56
C ALA A 3 -24.52 -4.38 -27.07
N ASP A 4 -25.55 -4.35 -27.92
CA ASP A 4 -26.06 -3.07 -28.47
C ASP A 4 -26.76 -2.21 -27.42
N ASN A 5 -27.40 -2.82 -26.42
CA ASN A 5 -28.06 -2.08 -25.34
C ASN A 5 -27.05 -1.47 -24.36
N LYS A 6 -25.90 -2.13 -24.11
CA LYS A 6 -24.83 -1.58 -23.27
C LYS A 6 -24.17 -0.35 -23.92
N LEU A 7 -23.98 -0.35 -25.24
CA LEU A 7 -23.40 0.79 -25.97
C LEU A 7 -24.33 2.00 -26.03
N LYS A 8 -25.65 1.79 -26.16
CA LYS A 8 -26.65 2.87 -26.12
C LYS A 8 -26.81 3.45 -24.72
N SER A 9 -26.75 2.62 -23.69
CA SER A 9 -26.79 3.02 -22.28
C SER A 9 -25.59 3.90 -21.90
N LYS A 10 -24.37 3.57 -22.37
CA LYS A 10 -23.15 4.35 -22.08
C LYS A 10 -23.22 5.82 -22.54
N LYS A 11 -23.95 6.13 -23.60
CA LYS A 11 -24.10 7.52 -24.09
C LYS A 11 -24.99 8.38 -23.20
N ALA A 12 -25.90 7.78 -22.47
CA ALA A 12 -26.83 8.48 -21.57
C ALA A 12 -26.32 8.53 -20.11
N ARG A 13 -25.29 7.74 -19.79
CA ARG A 13 -24.73 7.67 -18.43
C ARG A 13 -23.78 8.84 -18.15
N ARG A 14 -23.78 9.28 -16.93
CA ARG A 14 -22.83 10.28 -16.43
C ARG A 14 -21.41 9.70 -16.46
N LYS A 15 -20.48 10.43 -17.07
CA LYS A 15 -19.07 10.09 -17.07
C LYS A 15 -18.37 10.67 -15.85
N ILE A 16 -17.65 9.83 -15.10
CA ILE A 16 -16.75 10.24 -14.03
C ILE A 16 -15.33 9.95 -14.48
N VAL A 17 -14.46 10.95 -14.49
CA VAL A 17 -13.05 10.79 -14.86
C VAL A 17 -12.24 10.51 -13.61
N ALA A 18 -11.53 9.37 -13.59
CA ALA A 18 -10.63 8.98 -12.52
C ALA A 18 -9.17 9.12 -13.00
N TYR A 19 -8.45 10.06 -12.43
CA TYR A 19 -7.04 10.26 -12.73
C TYR A 19 -6.17 9.41 -11.81
N VAL A 20 -5.20 8.70 -12.40
CA VAL A 20 -4.25 7.83 -11.72
C VAL A 20 -2.81 8.34 -11.89
N GLU A 21 -1.87 7.84 -11.08
CA GLU A 21 -0.49 8.28 -11.05
C GLU A 21 0.36 7.71 -12.19
N SER A 22 0.10 6.44 -12.57
CA SER A 22 0.88 5.72 -13.59
C SER A 22 0.00 4.86 -14.50
N TYR A 23 0.61 4.33 -15.57
CA TYR A 23 -0.07 3.38 -16.46
C TYR A 23 -0.39 2.06 -15.75
N ASP A 24 0.44 1.65 -14.82
CA ASP A 24 0.28 0.40 -14.07
C ASP A 24 -0.96 0.44 -13.16
N ASP A 25 -1.32 1.64 -12.69
CA ASP A 25 -2.49 1.87 -11.84
C ASP A 25 -3.82 1.76 -12.60
N VAL A 26 -3.81 1.96 -13.93
CA VAL A 26 -5.04 2.02 -14.74
C VAL A 26 -5.85 0.72 -14.62
N ALA A 27 -5.18 -0.43 -14.75
CA ALA A 27 -5.86 -1.73 -14.70
C ALA A 27 -6.47 -2.00 -13.30
N PHE A 28 -5.73 -1.67 -12.25
CA PHE A 28 -6.18 -1.84 -10.86
C PHE A 28 -7.41 -0.98 -10.58
N TRP A 29 -7.33 0.33 -10.79
CA TRP A 29 -8.44 1.22 -10.52
C TRP A 29 -9.64 0.99 -11.45
N ARG A 30 -9.39 0.55 -12.69
CA ARG A 30 -10.46 0.16 -13.61
C ARG A 30 -11.28 -1.00 -13.03
N SER A 31 -10.62 -2.07 -12.58
CA SER A 31 -11.32 -3.22 -11.99
C SER A 31 -12.06 -2.86 -10.70
N MET A 32 -11.49 -1.93 -9.90
CA MET A 32 -12.17 -1.44 -8.70
C MET A 32 -13.45 -0.65 -9.03
N PHE A 33 -13.41 0.22 -10.04
CA PHE A 33 -14.58 1.04 -10.42
C PHE A 33 -15.63 0.28 -11.22
N ASP A 34 -15.26 -0.80 -11.93
CA ASP A 34 -16.23 -1.64 -12.66
C ASP A 34 -17.34 -2.18 -11.76
N VAL A 35 -17.04 -2.42 -10.47
CA VAL A 35 -18.01 -2.90 -9.48
C VAL A 35 -19.07 -1.83 -9.15
N PHE A 36 -18.74 -0.55 -9.33
CA PHE A 36 -19.60 0.59 -9.01
C PHE A 36 -20.26 1.21 -10.24
N GLU A 37 -20.00 0.70 -11.44
CA GLU A 37 -20.69 1.13 -12.65
C GLU A 37 -22.11 0.58 -12.71
N ASP A 38 -23.04 1.45 -13.07
CA ASP A 38 -24.45 1.12 -13.22
C ASP A 38 -25.07 1.82 -14.45
N ASP A 39 -26.40 1.83 -14.53
CA ASP A 39 -27.13 2.51 -15.60
C ASP A 39 -27.07 4.03 -15.53
N THR A 40 -26.60 4.61 -14.41
CA THR A 40 -26.56 6.05 -14.17
C THR A 40 -25.17 6.65 -14.40
N CYS A 41 -24.09 5.91 -14.10
CA CYS A 41 -22.72 6.39 -14.24
C CYS A 41 -21.74 5.33 -14.71
N TYR A 42 -20.63 5.79 -15.27
CA TYR A 42 -19.46 4.97 -15.59
C TYR A 42 -18.16 5.74 -15.36
N PHE A 43 -17.07 5.02 -15.19
CA PHE A 43 -15.76 5.61 -14.92
C PHE A 43 -14.85 5.52 -16.14
N GLU A 44 -14.13 6.60 -16.40
CA GLU A 44 -13.03 6.64 -17.38
C GLU A 44 -11.71 6.84 -16.62
N VAL A 45 -10.93 5.75 -16.48
CA VAL A 45 -9.65 5.80 -15.79
C VAL A 45 -8.57 6.21 -16.76
N MET A 46 -7.82 7.27 -16.44
CA MET A 46 -6.81 7.83 -17.33
C MET A 46 -5.70 8.56 -16.59
N LEU A 47 -4.58 8.77 -17.29
CA LEU A 47 -3.50 9.61 -16.78
C LEU A 47 -3.77 11.08 -17.04
N PRO A 48 -3.27 11.99 -16.19
CA PRO A 48 -3.21 13.41 -16.51
C PRO A 48 -2.35 13.64 -17.76
N SER A 49 -2.65 14.72 -18.52
CA SER A 49 -1.92 15.01 -19.76
C SER A 49 -0.41 15.20 -19.51
N LYS A 50 0.41 14.77 -20.48
CA LYS A 50 1.91 14.74 -20.39
C LYS A 50 2.58 16.06 -19.96
N LYS A 51 1.94 17.21 -20.08
CA LYS A 51 2.48 18.51 -19.66
C LYS A 51 2.56 18.67 -18.14
N THR A 52 1.90 17.81 -17.38
CA THR A 52 1.77 17.87 -15.92
C THR A 52 2.64 16.87 -15.16
N LEU A 53 3.30 15.94 -15.85
CA LEU A 53 3.95 14.75 -15.25
C LEU A 53 5.45 14.92 -14.92
N CYS A 54 5.94 16.13 -14.63
CA CYS A 54 7.32 16.32 -14.19
C CYS A 54 7.44 16.23 -12.67
N LYS A 55 8.14 15.20 -12.17
CA LYS A 55 8.61 14.96 -10.79
C LYS A 55 7.54 14.92 -9.68
N GLY A 56 7.35 13.74 -9.08
CA GLY A 56 6.43 13.51 -7.97
C GLY A 56 4.99 13.41 -8.45
N LYS A 57 4.63 12.30 -9.06
CA LYS A 57 3.32 12.07 -9.71
C LYS A 57 2.15 12.43 -8.79
N LYS A 58 2.20 12.02 -7.53
CA LYS A 58 1.16 12.27 -6.52
C LYS A 58 0.99 13.75 -6.20
N SER A 59 2.08 14.45 -5.90
CA SER A 59 2.05 15.90 -5.59
C SER A 59 1.61 16.72 -6.79
N VAL A 60 1.99 16.33 -8.01
CA VAL A 60 1.55 16.96 -9.26
C VAL A 60 0.06 16.76 -9.48
N LEU A 61 -0.43 15.54 -9.27
CA LEU A 61 -1.84 15.20 -9.39
C LEU A 61 -2.67 16.00 -8.39
N MET A 62 -2.24 16.06 -7.13
CA MET A 62 -2.92 16.81 -6.08
C MET A 62 -2.86 18.32 -6.29
N ASN A 63 -1.71 18.87 -6.69
CA ASN A 63 -1.56 20.33 -6.89
C ASN A 63 -2.29 20.83 -8.15
N ASN A 64 -2.28 20.06 -9.24
CA ASN A 64 -2.87 20.48 -10.50
C ASN A 64 -4.37 20.20 -10.61
N LEU A 65 -4.84 19.17 -9.94
CA LEU A 65 -6.24 18.75 -10.02
C LEU A 65 -7.02 19.05 -8.73
N GLY A 66 -6.37 19.31 -7.61
CA GLY A 66 -7.03 19.44 -6.30
C GLY A 66 -8.21 20.41 -6.29
N SER A 67 -8.10 21.57 -6.96
CA SER A 67 -9.19 22.56 -7.09
C SER A 67 -10.27 22.17 -8.12
N ARG A 68 -10.01 21.14 -8.95
CA ARG A 68 -10.92 20.68 -10.02
C ARG A 68 -11.62 19.36 -9.67
N LEU A 69 -11.17 18.70 -8.61
CA LEU A 69 -11.81 17.47 -8.14
C LEU A 69 -13.23 17.74 -7.69
N GLY A 70 -14.12 16.82 -8.02
CA GLY A 70 -15.55 16.95 -7.76
C GLY A 70 -16.30 15.71 -8.18
N GLN A 71 -17.60 15.83 -8.25
CA GLN A 71 -18.48 14.69 -8.56
C GLN A 71 -18.20 14.00 -9.91
N ASP A 72 -17.64 14.73 -10.89
CA ASP A 72 -17.35 14.20 -12.23
C ASP A 72 -15.86 13.97 -12.47
N MET A 73 -15.00 14.25 -11.46
CA MET A 73 -13.57 14.14 -11.56
C MET A 73 -12.98 13.74 -10.21
N VAL A 74 -12.35 12.57 -10.14
CA VAL A 74 -11.70 12.04 -8.95
C VAL A 74 -10.23 11.78 -9.20
N ALA A 75 -9.44 11.72 -8.12
CA ALA A 75 -8.04 11.30 -8.16
C ALA A 75 -7.88 9.98 -7.43
N CYS A 76 -7.03 9.11 -7.97
CA CYS A 76 -6.70 7.82 -7.40
C CYS A 76 -5.19 7.78 -7.17
N VAL A 77 -4.76 7.53 -5.95
CA VAL A 77 -3.37 7.62 -5.53
C VAL A 77 -2.97 6.41 -4.71
N ASP A 78 -1.67 6.10 -4.72
CA ASP A 78 -1.12 5.22 -3.71
C ASP A 78 -1.14 5.91 -2.35
N SER A 79 -1.45 5.16 -1.31
CA SER A 79 -1.44 5.71 0.04
C SER A 79 -0.03 6.11 0.47
N ASP A 80 0.99 5.34 0.06
CA ASP A 80 2.30 5.40 0.71
C ASP A 80 2.12 5.28 2.24
N TYR A 81 2.44 6.33 2.99
CA TYR A 81 2.14 6.42 4.42
C TYR A 81 1.10 7.49 4.75
N ASP A 82 0.54 8.19 3.75
CA ASP A 82 -0.37 9.32 3.97
C ASP A 82 -1.62 8.91 4.76
N TYR A 83 -2.14 7.69 4.52
CA TYR A 83 -3.23 7.14 5.33
C TYR A 83 -2.87 7.02 6.80
N LEU A 84 -1.69 6.48 7.11
CA LEU A 84 -1.24 6.25 8.49
C LEU A 84 -0.72 7.52 9.18
N LEU A 85 -0.37 8.53 8.40
CA LEU A 85 0.05 9.83 8.93
C LEU A 85 -1.12 10.68 9.44
N GLN A 86 -2.35 10.37 9.07
CA GLN A 86 -3.59 10.97 9.60
C GLN A 86 -3.53 12.51 9.70
N GLY A 87 -3.09 13.17 8.62
CA GLY A 87 -3.03 14.63 8.53
C GLY A 87 -1.83 15.30 9.20
N THR A 88 -0.82 14.55 9.64
CA THR A 88 0.43 15.14 10.19
C THR A 88 1.26 15.86 9.14
N THR A 89 1.11 15.49 7.87
CA THR A 89 1.68 16.24 6.73
C THR A 89 0.58 16.95 5.94
N SER A 90 0.93 17.97 5.16
CA SER A 90 -0.02 18.66 4.29
C SER A 90 -0.63 17.73 3.23
N THR A 91 0.18 16.84 2.65
CA THR A 91 -0.27 15.85 1.66
C THR A 91 -1.22 14.85 2.29
N SER A 92 -0.86 14.25 3.42
CA SER A 92 -1.71 13.32 4.17
C SER A 92 -3.07 13.95 4.52
N ARG A 93 -3.06 15.21 4.99
CA ARG A 93 -4.30 15.94 5.29
C ARG A 93 -5.18 16.09 4.05
N GLN A 94 -4.60 16.57 2.96
CA GLN A 94 -5.31 16.79 1.71
C GLN A 94 -5.94 15.49 1.16
N ILE A 95 -5.22 14.37 1.25
CA ILE A 95 -5.70 13.07 0.78
C ILE A 95 -6.81 12.53 1.69
N ASN A 96 -6.61 12.54 3.01
CA ASN A 96 -7.55 11.95 3.95
C ASN A 96 -8.85 12.78 4.13
N GLU A 97 -8.80 14.09 3.94
CA GLU A 97 -9.98 14.97 4.07
C GLU A 97 -10.78 15.11 2.77
N SER A 98 -10.21 14.78 1.62
CA SER A 98 -10.87 14.95 0.34
C SER A 98 -11.85 13.80 0.05
N ARG A 99 -13.11 14.16 -0.26
CA ARG A 99 -14.16 13.21 -0.70
C ARG A 99 -13.94 12.69 -2.13
N TYR A 100 -13.03 13.30 -2.88
CA TYR A 100 -12.80 13.03 -4.30
C TYR A 100 -11.40 12.48 -4.58
N VAL A 101 -10.68 12.09 -3.52
CA VAL A 101 -9.41 11.39 -3.61
C VAL A 101 -9.61 10.00 -3.04
N PHE A 102 -9.38 8.99 -3.87
CA PHE A 102 -9.36 7.60 -3.49
C PHE A 102 -7.91 7.17 -3.31
N GLN A 103 -7.63 6.45 -2.24
CA GLN A 103 -6.29 5.94 -1.97
C GLN A 103 -6.34 4.43 -1.75
N THR A 104 -5.20 3.77 -1.90
CA THR A 104 -5.12 2.31 -1.74
C THR A 104 -5.34 1.84 -0.31
N TYR A 105 -5.20 2.70 0.71
CA TYR A 105 -5.15 2.39 2.14
C TYR A 105 -3.98 1.48 2.52
N ALA A 106 -3.69 0.41 1.77
CA ALA A 106 -2.39 -0.25 1.78
C ALA A 106 -1.28 0.70 1.29
N TYR A 107 -0.01 0.31 1.35
CA TYR A 107 1.09 1.20 0.90
C TYR A 107 0.90 1.63 -0.56
N ALA A 108 0.74 0.67 -1.48
CA ALA A 108 0.56 0.90 -2.91
C ALA A 108 -0.21 -0.26 -3.56
N ILE A 109 -0.51 -0.16 -4.85
CA ILE A 109 -1.22 -1.22 -5.59
C ILE A 109 -0.45 -2.54 -5.60
N GLU A 110 0.88 -2.52 -5.59
CA GLU A 110 1.72 -3.72 -5.55
C GLU A 110 1.47 -4.56 -4.30
N ASN A 111 1.09 -3.95 -3.18
CA ASN A 111 0.76 -4.69 -1.97
C ASN A 111 -0.49 -5.56 -2.17
N PHE A 112 -1.46 -5.13 -2.97
CA PHE A 112 -2.61 -5.97 -3.33
C PHE A 112 -2.24 -7.09 -4.29
N GLN A 113 -1.30 -6.83 -5.23
CA GLN A 113 -0.78 -7.87 -6.14
C GLN A 113 -0.02 -8.95 -5.37
N CYS A 114 0.58 -8.61 -4.22
CA CYS A 114 1.28 -9.51 -3.31
C CYS A 114 0.41 -9.99 -2.14
N TYR A 115 -0.91 -9.85 -2.22
CA TYR A 115 -1.80 -10.29 -1.16
C TYR A 115 -1.71 -11.81 -0.95
N ALA A 116 -1.25 -12.21 0.23
CA ALA A 116 -0.87 -13.60 0.53
C ALA A 116 -2.03 -14.58 0.33
N GLY A 117 -3.27 -14.18 0.62
CA GLY A 117 -4.46 -15.01 0.45
C GLY A 117 -4.77 -15.36 -1.01
N SER A 118 -4.35 -14.54 -2.00
CA SER A 118 -4.56 -14.80 -3.42
C SER A 118 -3.31 -15.33 -4.15
N LEU A 119 -2.13 -15.25 -3.54
CA LEU A 119 -0.88 -15.69 -4.17
C LEU A 119 -0.85 -17.18 -4.47
N HIS A 120 -1.48 -18.02 -3.65
CA HIS A 120 -1.56 -19.45 -3.92
C HIS A 120 -2.28 -19.74 -5.25
N GLU A 121 -3.44 -19.13 -5.48
CA GLU A 121 -4.18 -19.28 -6.74
C GLU A 121 -3.37 -18.79 -7.94
N ALA A 122 -2.68 -17.66 -7.80
CA ALA A 122 -1.79 -17.12 -8.84
C ALA A 122 -0.64 -18.10 -9.15
N CYS A 123 -0.05 -18.72 -8.14
CA CYS A 123 0.99 -19.74 -8.31
C CYS A 123 0.45 -21.00 -9.01
N VAL A 124 -0.74 -21.48 -8.63
CA VAL A 124 -1.40 -22.61 -9.29
C VAL A 124 -1.65 -22.32 -10.77
N LEU A 125 -2.18 -21.13 -11.09
CA LEU A 125 -2.42 -20.72 -12.48
C LEU A 125 -1.14 -20.62 -13.30
N ALA A 126 -0.06 -20.10 -12.70
CA ALA A 126 1.22 -19.90 -13.37
C ALA A 126 1.99 -21.22 -13.59
N THR A 127 1.90 -22.16 -12.65
CA THR A 127 2.69 -23.41 -12.66
C THR A 127 1.90 -24.63 -13.10
N MET A 128 0.58 -24.51 -13.22
CA MET A 128 -0.35 -25.63 -13.46
C MET A 128 -0.20 -26.76 -12.42
N ASN A 129 0.20 -26.39 -11.20
CA ASN A 129 0.45 -27.31 -10.11
C ASN A 129 -0.27 -26.80 -8.85
N ASP A 130 -1.19 -27.60 -8.30
CA ASP A 130 -1.99 -27.25 -7.13
C ASP A 130 -1.34 -27.62 -5.79
N HIS A 131 -0.12 -28.19 -5.82
CA HIS A 131 0.59 -28.49 -4.60
C HIS A 131 1.05 -27.21 -3.88
N LYS A 132 0.63 -27.06 -2.64
CA LYS A 132 1.07 -25.96 -1.76
C LYS A 132 2.53 -26.18 -1.33
N LEU A 133 3.47 -25.66 -2.12
CA LEU A 133 4.91 -25.80 -1.86
C LEU A 133 5.34 -24.97 -0.63
N VAL A 134 4.74 -23.81 -0.42
CA VAL A 134 5.03 -22.90 0.70
C VAL A 134 3.71 -22.37 1.24
N ASP A 135 3.61 -22.29 2.56
CA ASP A 135 2.52 -21.56 3.23
C ASP A 135 2.80 -20.06 3.20
N LEU A 136 2.47 -19.43 2.06
CA LEU A 136 2.71 -18.00 1.84
C LEU A 136 1.92 -17.13 2.83
N GLU A 137 0.72 -17.53 3.20
CA GLU A 137 -0.11 -16.79 4.14
C GLU A 137 0.51 -16.82 5.55
N GLY A 138 0.88 -18.00 6.04
CA GLY A 138 1.59 -18.14 7.31
C GLY A 138 2.94 -17.42 7.31
N PHE A 139 3.68 -17.50 6.19
CA PHE A 139 4.96 -16.82 6.02
C PHE A 139 4.81 -15.29 6.11
N MET A 140 3.86 -14.69 5.37
CA MET A 140 3.63 -13.25 5.37
C MET A 140 3.04 -12.75 6.69
N THR A 141 2.24 -13.56 7.36
CA THR A 141 1.75 -13.30 8.72
C THR A 141 2.92 -13.21 9.71
N TYR A 142 3.81 -14.19 9.70
CA TYR A 142 4.96 -14.20 10.60
C TYR A 142 5.96 -13.07 10.28
N TYR A 143 6.21 -12.81 8.99
CA TYR A 143 6.96 -11.62 8.55
C TYR A 143 6.38 -10.34 9.15
N SER A 144 5.07 -10.17 9.06
CA SER A 144 4.36 -8.99 9.56
C SER A 144 4.49 -8.84 11.06
N GLN A 145 4.34 -9.93 11.82
CA GLN A 145 4.48 -9.92 13.28
C GLN A 145 5.88 -9.49 13.73
N ILE A 146 6.91 -9.91 13.00
CA ILE A 146 8.29 -9.46 13.26
C ILE A 146 8.46 -7.97 12.92
N ALA A 147 7.92 -7.53 11.78
CA ALA A 147 8.10 -6.16 11.30
C ALA A 147 7.29 -5.12 12.09
N TYR A 148 6.10 -5.49 12.58
CA TYR A 148 5.12 -4.59 13.18
C TYR A 148 5.68 -3.67 14.28
N PRO A 149 6.40 -4.15 15.29
CA PRO A 149 6.93 -3.27 16.33
C PRO A 149 7.87 -2.19 15.78
N LEU A 150 8.74 -2.55 14.82
CA LEU A 150 9.67 -1.61 14.21
C LEU A 150 8.95 -0.67 13.23
N PHE A 151 7.88 -1.13 12.59
CA PHE A 151 7.01 -0.32 11.75
C PHE A 151 6.35 0.81 12.55
N LEU A 152 5.84 0.54 13.74
CA LEU A 152 5.31 1.57 14.64
C LEU A 152 6.35 2.65 14.95
N TRP A 153 7.59 2.27 15.25
CA TRP A 153 8.69 3.21 15.44
C TRP A 153 8.94 4.06 14.19
N SER A 154 8.94 3.47 13.01
CA SER A 154 9.20 4.21 11.76
C SER A 154 8.14 5.27 11.50
N ILE A 155 6.86 4.95 11.72
CA ILE A 155 5.77 5.93 11.58
C ILE A 155 5.81 6.98 12.70
N TRP A 156 6.20 6.60 13.92
CA TRP A 156 6.40 7.57 14.99
C TRP A 156 7.45 8.62 14.61
N PHE A 157 8.63 8.20 14.13
CA PHE A 157 9.67 9.12 13.65
C PHE A 157 9.17 9.99 12.50
N TYR A 158 8.39 9.41 11.59
CA TYR A 158 7.80 10.16 10.49
C TYR A 158 6.86 11.25 10.99
N ARG A 159 5.93 10.91 11.88
CA ARG A 159 4.97 11.86 12.47
C ARG A 159 5.65 12.97 13.27
N LYS A 160 6.80 12.69 13.88
CA LYS A 160 7.61 13.67 14.62
C LYS A 160 8.51 14.52 13.72
N GLY A 161 8.56 14.26 12.42
CA GLY A 161 9.48 14.96 11.50
C GLY A 161 10.96 14.62 11.75
N ARG A 162 11.25 13.46 12.35
CA ARG A 162 12.59 13.04 12.78
C ARG A 162 13.16 11.93 11.87
N LEU A 163 12.87 11.98 10.57
CA LEU A 163 13.33 10.99 9.58
C LEU A 163 14.85 10.92 9.42
N SER A 164 15.59 11.97 9.83
CA SER A 164 17.06 11.95 9.88
C SER A 164 17.62 11.00 10.96
N GLU A 165 16.82 10.64 11.96
CA GLU A 165 17.24 9.77 13.08
C GLU A 165 16.85 8.30 12.84
N PHE A 166 15.75 8.07 12.14
CA PHE A 166 15.34 6.75 11.65
C PHE A 166 14.45 6.93 10.41
N SER A 167 15.03 6.69 9.25
CA SER A 167 14.35 6.86 7.97
C SER A 167 13.55 5.63 7.56
N MET A 168 12.59 5.82 6.64
CA MET A 168 11.85 4.72 6.04
C MET A 168 12.77 3.75 5.27
N THR A 169 13.79 4.28 4.59
CA THR A 169 14.80 3.45 3.92
C THR A 169 15.58 2.58 4.92
N GLU A 170 15.94 3.16 6.06
CA GLU A 170 16.60 2.41 7.13
C GLU A 170 15.67 1.33 7.69
N PHE A 171 14.40 1.64 7.97
CA PHE A 171 13.40 0.65 8.37
C PHE A 171 13.33 -0.50 7.36
N CYS A 172 13.18 -0.22 6.06
CA CYS A 172 13.13 -1.24 5.02
C CYS A 172 14.39 -2.13 5.01
N SER A 173 15.57 -1.59 5.30
CA SER A 173 16.79 -2.38 5.39
C SER A 173 16.78 -3.42 6.53
N TYR A 174 16.10 -3.12 7.64
CA TYR A 174 15.96 -4.06 8.76
C TYR A 174 14.95 -5.17 8.48
N VAL A 175 13.88 -4.89 7.73
CA VAL A 175 12.82 -5.85 7.43
C VAL A 175 13.00 -6.57 6.10
N ARG A 176 14.05 -6.25 5.33
CA ARG A 176 14.37 -6.95 4.10
C ARG A 176 14.72 -8.41 4.38
N LEU A 177 14.18 -9.29 3.53
CA LEU A 177 14.53 -10.71 3.54
C LEU A 177 15.72 -10.96 2.60
N ASP A 178 16.78 -11.54 3.13
CA ASP A 178 17.96 -11.89 2.34
C ASP A 178 17.93 -13.40 2.05
N HIS A 179 18.08 -13.78 0.77
CA HIS A 179 18.28 -15.17 0.35
C HIS A 179 17.23 -16.17 0.87
N VAL A 180 15.95 -15.90 0.64
CA VAL A 180 14.87 -16.85 1.00
C VAL A 180 15.03 -18.14 0.21
N LYS A 181 15.28 -19.24 0.90
CA LYS A 181 15.32 -20.59 0.34
C LYS A 181 13.95 -21.21 0.44
N VAL A 182 13.39 -21.70 -0.67
CA VAL A 182 12.07 -22.37 -0.68
C VAL A 182 12.04 -23.58 0.26
N SER A 183 13.18 -24.28 0.45
CA SER A 183 13.31 -25.44 1.34
C SER A 183 13.37 -25.10 2.82
N ALA A 184 13.68 -23.86 3.19
CA ALA A 184 13.82 -23.41 4.58
C ALA A 184 13.54 -21.88 4.66
N PRO A 185 12.32 -21.42 4.34
CA PRO A 185 12.00 -20.00 4.31
C PRO A 185 12.09 -19.35 5.69
N GLU A 186 11.93 -20.11 6.77
CA GLU A 186 11.98 -19.64 8.15
C GLU A 186 13.38 -19.14 8.55
N GLU A 187 14.46 -19.61 7.91
CA GLU A 187 15.82 -19.13 8.20
C GLU A 187 15.96 -17.64 7.94
N ALA A 188 15.38 -17.14 6.86
CA ALA A 188 15.39 -15.71 6.52
C ALA A 188 14.58 -14.88 7.54
N LEU A 189 13.43 -15.38 7.99
CA LEU A 189 12.62 -14.73 9.03
C LEU A 189 13.33 -14.66 10.36
N LEU A 190 14.01 -15.71 10.78
CA LEU A 190 14.82 -15.73 12.03
C LEU A 190 15.98 -14.72 11.98
N GLN A 191 16.62 -14.56 10.82
CA GLN A 191 17.68 -13.55 10.65
C GLN A 191 17.10 -12.13 10.73
N MET A 192 15.97 -11.88 10.06
CA MET A 192 15.24 -10.61 10.15
C MET A 192 14.83 -10.31 11.60
N GLU A 193 14.27 -11.28 12.31
CA GLU A 193 13.83 -11.12 13.69
C GLU A 193 14.99 -10.66 14.61
N ARG A 194 16.18 -11.25 14.46
CA ARG A 194 17.36 -10.82 15.23
C ARG A 194 17.74 -9.37 14.94
N ARG A 195 17.74 -8.96 13.65
CA ARG A 195 18.05 -7.58 13.25
C ARG A 195 17.03 -6.60 13.85
N VAL A 196 15.74 -6.90 13.68
CA VAL A 196 14.63 -6.08 14.20
C VAL A 196 14.71 -5.96 15.73
N ARG A 197 14.88 -7.06 16.43
CA ARG A 197 14.99 -7.09 17.90
C ARG A 197 16.16 -6.22 18.41
N ASN A 198 17.31 -6.30 17.77
CA ASN A 198 18.48 -5.49 18.13
C ASN A 198 18.18 -3.98 17.93
N LYS A 199 17.53 -3.63 16.81
CA LYS A 199 17.15 -2.24 16.54
C LYS A 199 16.11 -1.74 17.53
N LEU A 200 15.09 -2.53 17.87
CA LEU A 200 14.09 -2.19 18.88
C LEU A 200 14.71 -1.91 20.24
N ASN A 201 15.64 -2.76 20.69
CA ASN A 201 16.37 -2.56 21.94
C ASN A 201 17.19 -1.25 21.92
N TYR A 202 17.81 -0.93 20.79
CA TYR A 202 18.53 0.33 20.63
C TYR A 202 17.59 1.52 20.71
N LEU A 203 16.46 1.49 19.96
CA LEU A 203 15.49 2.60 19.92
C LEU A 203 14.84 2.82 21.29
N ALA A 204 14.43 1.76 21.97
CA ALA A 204 13.81 1.85 23.29
C ALA A 204 14.76 2.47 24.36
N LYS A 205 16.07 2.17 24.27
CA LYS A 205 17.07 2.79 25.14
C LYS A 205 17.34 4.26 24.79
N ARG A 206 17.32 4.58 23.50
CA ARG A 206 17.67 5.91 22.99
C ARG A 206 16.52 6.91 23.14
N TYR A 207 15.28 6.43 23.04
CA TYR A 207 14.05 7.24 23.01
C TYR A 207 13.00 6.68 23.98
N PRO A 208 13.28 6.62 25.28
CA PRO A 208 12.34 6.07 26.25
C PRO A 208 11.01 6.85 26.31
N GLU A 209 11.05 8.14 25.96
CA GLU A 209 9.88 9.02 25.89
C GLU A 209 8.85 8.59 24.81
N ALA A 210 9.29 7.82 23.80
CA ALA A 210 8.44 7.38 22.71
C ALA A 210 7.56 6.18 23.08
N LEU A 211 7.92 5.41 24.10
CA LEU A 211 7.30 4.12 24.40
C LEU A 211 5.78 4.24 24.67
N ASP A 212 5.38 5.21 25.46
CA ASP A 212 3.96 5.43 25.77
C ASP A 212 3.17 5.90 24.55
N GLU A 213 3.81 6.70 23.66
CA GLU A 213 3.16 7.15 22.43
C GLU A 213 2.99 6.00 21.44
N ILE A 214 4.01 5.14 21.31
CA ILE A 214 3.98 3.97 20.44
C ILE A 214 2.92 2.97 20.93
N GLU A 215 2.78 2.80 22.23
CA GLU A 215 1.74 1.93 22.77
C GLU A 215 0.33 2.44 22.42
N ARG A 216 0.11 3.74 22.52
CA ARG A 216 -1.16 4.36 22.07
C ARG A 216 -1.40 4.24 20.58
N MET A 217 -0.34 4.32 19.77
CA MET A 217 -0.44 4.13 18.32
C MET A 217 -0.92 2.74 17.92
N LYS A 218 -0.73 1.71 18.73
CA LYS A 218 -1.24 0.35 18.43
C LYS A 218 -2.75 0.34 18.29
N SER A 219 -3.47 0.91 19.24
CA SER A 219 -4.94 0.98 19.17
C SER A 219 -5.43 1.85 18.02
N GLU A 220 -4.73 2.94 17.70
CA GLU A 220 -5.03 3.76 16.54
C GLU A 220 -4.84 2.97 15.24
N PHE A 221 -3.74 2.23 15.14
CA PHE A 221 -3.41 1.44 13.95
C PHE A 221 -4.38 0.29 13.75
N GLU A 222 -4.78 -0.39 14.83
CA GLU A 222 -5.82 -1.41 14.79
C GLU A 222 -7.14 -0.84 14.25
N TYR A 223 -7.53 0.35 14.70
CA TYR A 223 -8.70 1.07 14.17
C TYR A 223 -8.56 1.42 12.69
N LEU A 224 -7.34 1.73 12.24
CA LEU A 224 -7.02 1.98 10.82
C LEU A 224 -6.88 0.68 9.99
N GLY A 225 -7.06 -0.49 10.60
CA GLY A 225 -6.96 -1.79 9.94
C GLY A 225 -5.55 -2.36 9.85
N VAL A 226 -4.56 -1.77 10.55
CA VAL A 226 -3.19 -2.27 10.61
C VAL A 226 -3.01 -3.15 11.83
N THR A 227 -2.70 -4.41 11.61
CA THR A 227 -2.47 -5.40 12.67
C THR A 227 -1.08 -6.02 12.55
N PRO A 228 -0.59 -6.71 13.60
CA PRO A 228 0.65 -7.48 13.48
C PRO A 228 0.66 -8.47 12.32
N GLU A 229 -0.49 -9.03 11.94
CA GLU A 229 -0.61 -10.08 10.93
C GLU A 229 -0.58 -9.55 9.49
N ASN A 230 -1.01 -8.28 9.28
CA ASN A 230 -1.16 -7.70 7.94
C ASN A 230 -0.19 -6.54 7.65
N THR A 231 0.77 -6.28 8.52
CA THR A 231 1.70 -5.14 8.39
C THR A 231 2.41 -5.10 7.04
N TYR A 232 2.66 -6.26 6.41
CA TYR A 232 3.27 -6.32 5.07
C TYR A 232 2.49 -5.53 4.01
N MET A 233 1.18 -5.37 4.16
CA MET A 233 0.36 -4.56 3.27
C MET A 233 0.69 -3.06 3.33
N PHE A 234 1.34 -2.61 4.39
CA PHE A 234 1.66 -1.20 4.66
C PHE A 234 3.17 -0.91 4.54
N ILE A 235 3.98 -1.89 4.15
CA ILE A 235 5.41 -1.75 3.90
C ILE A 235 5.62 -1.59 2.39
N GLN A 236 6.60 -0.77 2.01
CA GLN A 236 6.93 -0.51 0.61
C GLN A 236 7.12 -1.81 -0.19
N GLY A 237 6.21 -2.05 -1.15
CA GLY A 237 6.05 -3.33 -1.83
C GLY A 237 7.28 -3.82 -2.61
N HIS A 238 8.08 -2.92 -3.21
CA HIS A 238 9.32 -3.30 -3.90
C HIS A 238 10.28 -4.10 -3.02
N HIS A 239 10.37 -3.80 -1.72
CA HIS A 239 11.23 -4.56 -0.81
C HIS A 239 10.68 -5.95 -0.50
N ILE A 240 9.37 -6.14 -0.58
CA ILE A 240 8.74 -7.45 -0.38
C ILE A 240 8.89 -8.30 -1.65
N MET A 241 8.66 -7.73 -2.83
CA MET A 241 8.76 -8.46 -4.11
C MET A 241 10.18 -8.91 -4.44
N GLU A 242 11.19 -8.07 -4.15
CA GLU A 242 12.61 -8.44 -4.35
C GLU A 242 13.05 -9.55 -3.40
N SER A 243 12.36 -9.74 -2.30
CA SER A 243 12.72 -10.67 -1.22
C SER A 243 12.13 -12.07 -1.41
N VAL A 244 11.06 -12.24 -2.19
CA VAL A 244 10.45 -13.54 -2.47
C VAL A 244 11.02 -14.09 -3.78
N PRO A 245 11.86 -15.13 -3.78
CA PRO A 245 12.37 -15.71 -4.99
C PRO A 245 11.24 -16.42 -5.75
N MET A 246 10.64 -15.75 -6.70
CA MET A 246 9.82 -16.37 -7.73
C MET A 246 10.72 -16.91 -8.87
N LYS A 247 11.68 -17.78 -8.54
CA LYS A 247 12.50 -18.51 -9.51
C LYS A 247 12.35 -19.99 -9.30
#